data_9d84640948f984569f7cc40a29399854
#
_entry.id   9d84640948f984569f7cc40a29399854
#
_cell.length_a   1.000
_cell.length_b   1.000
_cell.length_c   1.000
_cell.angle_alpha   90.00
_cell.angle_beta   90.00
_cell.angle_gamma   90.00
#
_symmetry.space_group_name_H-M   'P 1'
#
loop_
_entity.id
_entity.type
_entity.pdbx_description
1 polymer ?
#
loop_
_entity_poly.entity_id
_entity_poly.type
_entity_poly.pdbx_seq_one_letter_code
_entity_poly.pdbx_strand_id
1 'polypeptide(L)'
;MVRRLVASMMQRRTAQPARHVARHAAPATHAADSRTERANAPVASHIATPARKPSHFASAGPADKRTNPAWQTDGRQAKGRKKLPIPLPALIAIILVVVVAAGFGGYMIWRQLTGAQAGHEKISAAIEAMGKSDESVIALNEAITDTSSSLDADALEKVASDAQDGLANLDGVTSQLDAARGYDEFFTDDDRDAIKALESSAAARRDLVDSGCKVVDLRAKALRSRASLDEALGHAVDADTEVEESVKAASEYAKSISGQNSSVKHATVPVEHDKKAAGLLQQATTALDVAKKECPSIDFSAYETYLKKKGEAIEKLTEVDQAIQKKDYEKAAKLVVEYNKLDDEAAKAAQQLPTDEDQLFSAAVEKDTKKSLDAYNKAFEKVAAADAKVREYQGVQSGEDSAA
;
A
#
# COMPACT_ATOMS: atom_id res chain seq x y z
N MET A 1 41.28 -36.93 5.42
CA MET A 1 40.09 -37.04 4.57
C MET A 1 39.10 -35.93 4.89
N VAL A 2 38.64 -35.79 6.17
CA VAL A 2 37.69 -34.77 6.63
C VAL A 2 38.10 -33.33 6.24
N ARG A 3 39.38 -32.93 6.42
CA ARG A 3 39.91 -31.61 6.00
C ARG A 3 39.70 -31.29 4.52
N ARG A 4 39.88 -32.28 3.63
CA ARG A 4 39.67 -32.11 2.18
C ARG A 4 38.18 -31.97 1.84
N LEU A 5 37.30 -32.69 2.55
CA LEU A 5 35.87 -32.63 2.43
C LEU A 5 35.34 -31.23 2.79
N VAL A 6 35.71 -30.75 3.98
CA VAL A 6 35.29 -29.43 4.47
C VAL A 6 35.90 -28.29 3.65
N ALA A 7 37.16 -28.43 3.22
CA ALA A 7 37.79 -27.45 2.32
C ALA A 7 37.06 -27.36 0.96
N SER A 8 36.55 -28.48 0.44
CA SER A 8 35.74 -28.49 -0.79
C SER A 8 34.40 -27.75 -0.62
N MET A 9 33.73 -27.88 0.54
CA MET A 9 32.52 -27.12 0.86
C MET A 9 32.78 -25.61 0.99
N MET A 10 33.89 -25.23 1.68
CA MET A 10 34.27 -23.82 1.85
C MET A 10 34.69 -23.13 0.56
N GLN A 11 35.50 -23.78 -0.29
CA GLN A 11 35.97 -23.17 -1.54
C GLN A 11 34.84 -22.80 -2.50
N ARG A 12 33.75 -23.58 -2.53
CA ARG A 12 32.61 -23.29 -3.41
C ARG A 12 31.75 -22.14 -2.88
N ARG A 13 31.54 -22.04 -1.57
CA ARG A 13 30.74 -20.96 -0.97
C ARG A 13 31.36 -19.59 -1.11
N THR A 14 32.67 -19.45 -1.01
CA THR A 14 33.35 -18.17 -1.24
C THR A 14 33.27 -17.71 -2.71
N ALA A 15 32.95 -18.60 -3.64
CA ALA A 15 32.78 -18.30 -5.05
C ALA A 15 31.30 -18.00 -5.44
N GLN A 16 30.32 -18.28 -4.56
CA GLN A 16 28.91 -18.04 -4.85
C GLN A 16 28.48 -16.62 -4.44
N PRO A 17 27.70 -15.94 -5.27
CA PRO A 17 27.17 -14.64 -4.92
C PRO A 17 25.95 -14.81 -3.99
N ALA A 18 26.17 -14.95 -2.68
CA ALA A 18 25.16 -14.69 -1.64
C ALA A 18 24.51 -13.29 -1.77
N ARG A 19 25.03 -12.48 -2.71
CA ARG A 19 24.65 -11.11 -2.99
C ARG A 19 23.31 -10.95 -3.72
N HIS A 20 22.76 -12.00 -4.32
CA HIS A 20 21.52 -11.84 -5.11
C HIS A 20 20.28 -11.83 -4.21
N VAL A 21 20.19 -12.77 -3.27
CA VAL A 21 19.06 -12.83 -2.32
C VAL A 21 19.13 -11.71 -1.29
N ALA A 22 20.34 -11.32 -0.84
CA ALA A 22 20.55 -10.19 0.07
C ALA A 22 20.13 -8.82 -0.54
N ARG A 23 20.03 -8.70 -1.87
CA ARG A 23 19.48 -7.49 -2.50
C ARG A 23 17.96 -7.41 -2.41
N HIS A 24 17.28 -8.55 -2.35
CA HIS A 24 15.83 -8.63 -2.22
C HIS A 24 15.37 -8.57 -0.76
N ALA A 25 16.21 -9.04 0.18
CA ALA A 25 15.92 -9.02 1.62
C ALA A 25 16.36 -7.74 2.35
N ALA A 26 17.00 -6.78 1.67
CA ALA A 26 17.30 -5.49 2.26
C ALA A 26 16.01 -4.67 2.35
N PRO A 27 15.52 -4.33 3.57
CA PRO A 27 14.38 -3.43 3.68
C PRO A 27 14.72 -2.13 2.96
N ALA A 28 13.74 -1.51 2.33
CA ALA A 28 13.83 -0.21 1.68
C ALA A 28 14.12 0.90 2.72
N THR A 29 15.28 0.86 3.38
CA THR A 29 15.74 1.84 4.37
C THR A 29 16.33 3.11 3.75
N HIS A 30 16.14 3.33 2.45
CA HIS A 30 16.65 4.54 1.79
C HIS A 30 15.83 5.81 2.03
N ALA A 31 14.75 5.77 2.82
CA ALA A 31 13.98 6.97 3.17
C ALA A 31 14.22 7.51 4.59
N ALA A 32 14.98 6.84 5.45
CA ALA A 32 15.15 7.23 6.86
C ALA A 32 16.49 7.89 7.21
N ASP A 33 17.52 7.79 6.36
CA ASP A 33 18.90 8.22 6.73
C ASP A 33 19.22 9.70 6.46
N SER A 34 18.27 10.49 5.94
CA SER A 34 18.49 11.93 5.77
C SER A 34 17.95 12.80 6.92
N ARG A 35 17.50 12.21 8.05
CA ARG A 35 16.93 12.95 9.20
C ARG A 35 17.71 12.86 10.51
N THR A 36 18.79 12.11 10.61
CA THR A 36 19.47 11.87 11.89
C THR A 36 20.73 12.71 12.14
N GLU A 37 21.12 13.61 11.26
CA GLU A 37 22.30 14.47 11.49
C GLU A 37 22.00 15.88 12.02
N ARG A 38 20.78 16.17 12.52
CA ARG A 38 20.46 17.48 13.13
C ARG A 38 19.84 17.46 14.52
N ALA A 39 20.17 16.51 15.36
CA ALA A 39 19.67 16.46 16.73
C ALA A 39 20.80 16.26 17.74
N ASN A 40 21.73 17.23 17.85
CA ASN A 40 22.56 17.42 19.03
C ASN A 40 22.75 18.92 19.27
N ALA A 41 21.74 19.57 19.87
CA ALA A 41 21.88 20.81 20.60
C ALA A 41 20.90 20.79 21.78
N PRO A 42 21.29 21.27 22.97
CA PRO A 42 20.58 20.97 24.21
C PRO A 42 19.30 21.77 24.37
N VAL A 43 18.31 21.09 24.89
CA VAL A 43 17.00 21.59 25.29
C VAL A 43 17.17 22.58 26.48
N ALA A 44 16.76 23.82 26.28
CA ALA A 44 16.41 24.71 27.36
C ALA A 44 14.89 24.95 27.32
N SER A 45 14.23 24.51 28.36
CA SER A 45 12.84 24.67 28.67
C SER A 45 12.47 26.16 28.90
N HIS A 46 11.43 26.68 28.24
CA HIS A 46 10.57 27.68 28.82
C HIS A 46 9.12 27.55 28.34
N ILE A 47 8.27 27.32 29.31
CA ILE A 47 6.81 27.42 29.30
C ILE A 47 6.42 28.89 29.21
N ALA A 48 5.53 29.28 28.32
CA ALA A 48 4.59 30.41 28.54
C ALA A 48 3.40 30.34 27.58
N THR A 49 2.24 30.35 28.17
CA THR A 49 0.88 30.34 27.63
C THR A 49 0.43 31.78 27.23
N PRO A 50 -0.79 31.97 26.69
CA PRO A 50 -1.05 32.84 25.54
C PRO A 50 -1.65 34.21 25.91
N ALA A 51 -1.53 35.20 25.02
CA ALA A 51 -2.30 36.43 25.11
C ALA A 51 -3.02 36.78 23.80
N ARG A 52 -4.24 37.13 23.97
CA ARG A 52 -5.30 37.56 23.04
C ARG A 52 -5.12 39.01 22.52
N LYS A 53 -5.52 39.21 21.22
CA LYS A 53 -6.25 40.37 20.61
C LYS A 53 -5.49 41.70 20.40
N PRO A 54 -6.06 42.64 19.61
CA PRO A 54 -7.07 42.60 18.54
C PRO A 54 -6.69 43.42 17.27
N SER A 55 -7.58 43.29 16.27
CA SER A 55 -7.88 44.09 15.10
C SER A 55 -7.40 45.56 15.01
N HIS A 56 -6.97 46.00 13.80
CA HIS A 56 -7.28 47.30 13.26
C HIS A 56 -7.39 47.32 11.73
N PHE A 57 -8.48 47.92 11.25
CA PHE A 57 -8.76 48.40 9.90
C PHE A 57 -7.84 49.58 9.53
N ALA A 58 -7.46 49.67 8.29
CA ALA A 58 -7.38 50.88 7.44
C ALA A 58 -6.65 50.52 6.15
N SER A 59 -7.26 50.67 5.05
CA SER A 59 -7.46 51.84 4.22
C SER A 59 -6.51 51.89 3.01
N ALA A 60 -7.11 52.07 1.86
CA ALA A 60 -6.62 52.08 0.51
C ALA A 60 -5.57 53.17 0.16
N GLY A 61 -4.82 52.91 -0.90
CA GLY A 61 -4.09 53.94 -1.66
C GLY A 61 -3.17 53.32 -2.74
N PRO A 62 -2.87 54.02 -3.84
CA PRO A 62 -3.01 53.41 -5.17
C PRO A 62 -1.69 53.07 -5.88
N ALA A 63 -1.89 52.32 -6.92
CA ALA A 63 -1.07 52.07 -8.12
C ALA A 63 0.37 52.58 -8.21
N ASP A 64 1.30 51.69 -8.49
CA ASP A 64 2.41 52.03 -9.36
C ASP A 64 2.79 50.92 -10.31
N LYS A 65 2.91 51.30 -11.60
CA LYS A 65 3.28 50.48 -12.75
C LYS A 65 4.80 50.34 -12.78
N ARG A 66 5.31 49.12 -12.80
CA ARG A 66 6.65 48.88 -13.40
C ARG A 66 6.75 47.47 -14.02
N THR A 67 6.74 47.48 -15.30
CA THR A 67 7.60 46.78 -16.30
C THR A 67 8.19 45.41 -15.96
N ASN A 68 7.82 44.45 -16.83
CA ASN A 68 8.45 43.15 -17.07
C ASN A 68 9.94 43.22 -17.38
N PRO A 69 10.68 42.16 -17.09
CA PRO A 69 11.55 41.62 -18.13
C PRO A 69 11.23 40.15 -18.48
N ALA A 70 11.26 39.93 -19.76
CA ALA A 70 11.14 38.65 -20.45
C ALA A 70 12.19 37.65 -20.00
N TRP A 71 11.76 36.43 -19.63
CA TRP A 71 12.64 35.28 -19.61
C TRP A 71 12.36 34.40 -20.81
N GLN A 72 13.35 34.34 -21.68
CA GLN A 72 13.46 33.36 -22.75
C GLN A 72 13.63 31.98 -22.12
N THR A 73 12.72 31.09 -22.44
CA THR A 73 12.88 29.68 -22.13
C THR A 73 13.36 28.93 -23.36
N ASP A 74 14.60 28.46 -23.25
CA ASP A 74 15.20 27.52 -24.21
C ASP A 74 14.42 26.19 -24.22
N GLY A 75 14.08 25.82 -25.47
CA GLY A 75 13.36 24.59 -25.74
C GLY A 75 14.24 23.35 -25.54
N ARG A 76 13.84 22.50 -24.61
CA ARG A 76 14.19 21.09 -24.63
C ARG A 76 12.91 20.27 -24.75
N GLN A 77 12.77 19.65 -25.89
CA GLN A 77 11.73 18.66 -26.18
C GLN A 77 11.86 17.47 -25.24
N ALA A 78 10.96 17.36 -24.30
CA ALA A 78 10.73 16.14 -23.54
C ALA A 78 9.68 15.30 -24.26
N LYS A 79 10.07 14.08 -24.64
CA LYS A 79 9.24 13.05 -25.28
C LYS A 79 7.97 12.79 -24.48
N GLY A 80 6.86 12.76 -25.21
CA GLY A 80 5.50 12.68 -24.69
C GLY A 80 5.24 11.52 -23.77
N ARG A 81 4.98 11.84 -22.52
CA ARG A 81 4.17 11.00 -21.63
C ARG A 81 2.71 11.25 -21.99
N LYS A 82 1.98 10.19 -22.28
CA LYS A 82 0.53 10.22 -22.49
C LYS A 82 -0.11 10.83 -21.24
N LYS A 83 -0.62 12.04 -21.38
CA LYS A 83 -1.36 12.72 -20.32
C LYS A 83 -2.66 11.94 -20.10
N LEU A 84 -2.83 11.38 -18.92
CA LEU A 84 -4.14 10.98 -18.43
C LEU A 84 -5.06 12.22 -18.44
N PRO A 85 -6.27 12.10 -18.98
CA PRO A 85 -7.16 13.23 -19.07
C PRO A 85 -7.76 13.53 -17.70
N ILE A 86 -7.62 14.77 -17.30
CA ILE A 86 -8.24 15.48 -16.19
C ILE A 86 -7.47 15.37 -14.86
N PRO A 87 -6.97 16.47 -14.31
CA PRO A 87 -6.45 16.49 -12.94
C PRO A 87 -7.63 16.38 -11.96
N LEU A 88 -7.79 15.22 -11.38
CA LEU A 88 -8.76 14.89 -10.34
C LEU A 88 -8.84 15.90 -9.17
N PRO A 89 -7.75 16.56 -8.71
CA PRO A 89 -7.82 17.53 -7.61
C PRO A 89 -8.73 18.74 -7.89
N ALA A 90 -8.92 19.12 -9.15
CA ALA A 90 -9.81 20.23 -9.49
C ALA A 90 -11.30 19.86 -9.25
N LEU A 91 -11.65 18.58 -9.37
CA LEU A 91 -13.02 18.10 -9.16
C LEU A 91 -13.37 17.98 -7.67
N ILE A 92 -12.41 17.61 -6.83
CA ILE A 92 -12.56 17.55 -5.37
C ILE A 92 -12.82 18.96 -4.79
N ALA A 93 -12.13 19.97 -5.29
CA ALA A 93 -12.36 21.35 -4.89
C ALA A 93 -13.80 21.81 -5.17
N ILE A 94 -14.43 21.30 -6.21
CA ILE A 94 -15.82 21.62 -6.57
C ILE A 94 -16.81 20.99 -5.58
N ILE A 95 -16.57 19.76 -5.14
CA ILE A 95 -17.42 19.07 -4.13
C ILE A 95 -17.32 19.79 -2.77
N LEU A 96 -16.13 20.19 -2.34
CA LEU A 96 -15.91 20.93 -1.09
C LEU A 96 -16.59 22.29 -1.05
N VAL A 97 -16.62 23.03 -2.15
CA VAL A 97 -17.30 24.33 -2.24
C VAL A 97 -18.81 24.23 -2.04
N VAL A 98 -19.41 23.09 -2.42
CA VAL A 98 -20.87 22.87 -2.25
C VAL A 98 -21.24 22.68 -0.78
N VAL A 99 -20.43 21.97 -0.01
CA VAL A 99 -20.68 21.74 1.43
C VAL A 99 -20.58 23.03 2.25
N VAL A 100 -19.65 23.90 1.89
CA VAL A 100 -19.43 25.19 2.59
C VAL A 100 -20.48 26.26 2.18
N ALA A 101 -20.94 26.24 0.93
CA ALA A 101 -21.94 27.21 0.43
C ALA A 101 -23.39 26.87 0.84
N ALA A 102 -23.67 25.60 1.24
CA ALA A 102 -24.95 25.20 1.83
C ALA A 102 -25.20 25.79 3.24
N GLY A 103 -24.16 26.42 3.79
CA GLY A 103 -24.24 27.19 5.01
C GLY A 103 -24.91 28.53 4.80
N PHE A 104 -26.19 28.56 5.04
CA PHE A 104 -26.95 29.71 5.45
C PHE A 104 -27.42 30.79 4.48
N GLY A 105 -28.70 30.83 4.38
CA GLY A 105 -29.40 32.10 4.58
C GLY A 105 -29.73 32.92 3.36
N GLY A 106 -30.80 32.62 2.76
CA GLY A 106 -31.43 33.64 1.93
C GLY A 106 -32.73 33.24 1.23
N TYR A 107 -33.07 31.99 1.26
CA TYR A 107 -34.27 31.60 0.49
C TYR A 107 -35.53 31.30 1.32
N MET A 108 -35.53 31.60 2.61
CA MET A 108 -36.63 31.28 3.55
C MET A 108 -37.71 32.36 3.68
N ILE A 109 -37.87 33.27 2.78
CA ILE A 109 -38.89 34.33 2.94
C ILE A 109 -39.87 34.35 1.76
N TRP A 110 -40.23 33.27 1.16
CA TRP A 110 -41.36 33.36 0.28
C TRP A 110 -41.99 32.03 -0.14
N ARG A 111 -42.75 31.41 0.72
CA ARG A 111 -43.90 30.57 0.37
C ARG A 111 -44.56 30.03 1.64
N GLN A 112 -45.41 30.84 2.19
CA GLN A 112 -46.41 30.42 3.18
C GLN A 112 -47.45 29.51 2.52
N LEU A 113 -47.15 28.21 2.43
CA LEU A 113 -48.20 27.16 2.35
C LEU A 113 -47.58 25.95 3.08
N THR A 114 -48.20 25.59 4.18
CA THR A 114 -47.67 24.66 5.21
C THR A 114 -47.26 23.28 4.68
N GLY A 115 -47.79 22.82 3.55
CA GLY A 115 -47.38 21.54 2.96
C GLY A 115 -46.10 21.58 2.15
N ALA A 116 -45.91 22.61 1.31
CA ALA A 116 -44.71 22.77 0.50
C ALA A 116 -43.45 22.97 1.37
N GLN A 117 -43.60 23.76 2.44
CA GLN A 117 -42.50 24.02 3.38
C GLN A 117 -42.01 22.71 4.05
N ALA A 118 -42.93 21.87 4.52
CA ALA A 118 -42.56 20.59 5.14
C ALA A 118 -41.86 19.64 4.14
N GLY A 119 -42.26 19.62 2.87
CA GLY A 119 -41.60 18.90 1.82
C GLY A 119 -40.16 19.39 1.53
N HIS A 120 -40.01 20.73 1.41
CA HIS A 120 -38.70 21.35 1.21
C HIS A 120 -37.74 21.13 2.40
N GLU A 121 -38.25 21.10 3.65
CA GLU A 121 -37.46 20.74 4.82
C GLU A 121 -36.89 19.33 4.69
N LYS A 122 -37.66 18.37 4.13
CA LYS A 122 -37.18 17.00 3.90
C LYS A 122 -36.13 16.93 2.79
N ILE A 123 -36.31 17.66 1.70
CA ILE A 123 -35.29 17.75 0.63
C ILE A 123 -33.99 18.37 1.19
N SER A 124 -34.11 19.45 1.98
CA SER A 124 -32.95 20.09 2.62
C SER A 124 -32.22 19.14 3.58
N ALA A 125 -32.98 18.38 4.38
CA ALA A 125 -32.41 17.37 5.27
C ALA A 125 -31.73 16.23 4.50
N ALA A 126 -32.25 15.84 3.34
CA ALA A 126 -31.59 14.87 2.47
C ALA A 126 -30.25 15.40 1.91
N ILE A 127 -30.21 16.68 1.50
CA ILE A 127 -28.99 17.34 1.04
C ILE A 127 -27.94 17.41 2.17
N GLU A 128 -28.36 17.74 3.39
CA GLU A 128 -27.47 17.77 4.55
C GLU A 128 -26.92 16.36 4.87
N ALA A 129 -27.78 15.34 4.84
CA ALA A 129 -27.36 13.95 5.06
C ALA A 129 -26.38 13.48 3.97
N MET A 130 -26.58 13.91 2.72
CA MET A 130 -25.65 13.64 1.61
C MET A 130 -24.27 14.25 1.89
N GLY A 131 -24.22 15.50 2.35
CA GLY A 131 -22.97 16.19 2.69
C GLY A 131 -22.15 15.46 3.78
N LYS A 132 -22.82 14.78 4.71
CA LYS A 132 -22.14 13.99 5.76
C LYS A 132 -21.42 12.76 5.20
N SER A 133 -21.83 12.25 4.05
CA SER A 133 -21.15 11.12 3.39
C SER A 133 -19.90 11.55 2.60
N ASP A 134 -19.74 12.85 2.31
CA ASP A 134 -18.68 13.32 1.43
C ASP A 134 -17.29 13.19 2.06
N GLU A 135 -17.16 13.33 3.38
CA GLU A 135 -15.87 13.21 4.07
C GLU A 135 -15.24 11.83 3.87
N SER A 136 -16.01 10.76 4.04
CA SER A 136 -15.53 9.40 3.83
C SER A 136 -15.27 9.08 2.36
N VAL A 137 -16.05 9.64 1.44
CA VAL A 137 -15.82 9.53 -0.02
C VAL A 137 -14.52 10.24 -0.43
N ILE A 138 -14.22 11.41 0.15
CA ILE A 138 -12.98 12.15 -0.11
C ILE A 138 -11.78 11.33 0.35
N ALA A 139 -11.78 10.81 1.58
CA ALA A 139 -10.69 9.98 2.10
C ALA A 139 -10.45 8.73 1.23
N LEU A 140 -11.53 8.06 0.78
CA LEU A 140 -11.44 6.92 -0.12
C LEU A 140 -10.83 7.32 -1.48
N ASN A 141 -11.24 8.48 -2.03
CA ASN A 141 -10.71 8.98 -3.28
C ASN A 141 -9.21 9.33 -3.17
N GLU A 142 -8.80 9.94 -2.09
CA GLU A 142 -7.38 10.23 -1.82
C GLU A 142 -6.57 8.93 -1.77
N ALA A 143 -7.05 7.90 -1.07
CA ALA A 143 -6.38 6.60 -1.01
C ALA A 143 -6.29 5.90 -2.38
N ILE A 144 -7.25 6.15 -3.30
CA ILE A 144 -7.24 5.58 -4.66
C ILE A 144 -6.31 6.36 -5.59
N THR A 145 -6.29 7.69 -5.48
CA THR A 145 -5.61 8.56 -6.45
C THR A 145 -4.19 8.90 -6.07
N ASP A 146 -3.89 8.96 -4.78
CA ASP A 146 -2.54 9.20 -4.30
C ASP A 146 -1.72 7.90 -4.30
N THR A 147 -1.05 7.66 -5.43
CA THR A 147 -0.12 6.54 -5.60
C THR A 147 1.23 6.79 -4.90
N SER A 148 1.46 8.01 -4.40
CA SER A 148 2.67 8.39 -3.66
C SER A 148 2.48 8.28 -2.15
N SER A 149 1.24 8.05 -1.68
CA SER A 149 0.97 7.90 -0.25
C SER A 149 1.66 6.64 0.30
N SER A 150 2.37 6.81 1.40
CA SER A 150 3.00 5.71 2.15
C SER A 150 2.00 4.99 3.06
N LEU A 151 0.73 4.88 2.64
CA LEU A 151 -0.27 4.15 3.40
C LEU A 151 0.10 2.67 3.44
N ASP A 152 0.15 2.12 4.64
CA ASP A 152 0.28 0.69 4.85
C ASP A 152 -1.06 -0.04 4.62
N ALA A 153 -1.04 -1.36 4.68
CA ALA A 153 -2.22 -2.18 4.43
C ALA A 153 -3.34 -1.90 5.43
N ASP A 154 -3.01 -1.68 6.71
CA ASP A 154 -3.97 -1.44 7.78
C ASP A 154 -4.63 -0.07 7.64
N ALA A 155 -3.86 0.95 7.23
CA ALA A 155 -4.40 2.28 6.93
C ALA A 155 -5.37 2.24 5.75
N LEU A 156 -5.06 1.47 4.70
CA LEU A 156 -5.95 1.28 3.56
C LEU A 156 -7.25 0.57 3.97
N GLU A 157 -7.17 -0.48 4.77
CA GLU A 157 -8.35 -1.18 5.29
C GLU A 157 -9.22 -0.27 6.15
N LYS A 158 -8.60 0.57 6.98
CA LYS A 158 -9.33 1.55 7.76
C LYS A 158 -10.09 2.53 6.88
N VAL A 159 -9.47 3.06 5.84
CA VAL A 159 -10.14 3.96 4.88
C VAL A 159 -11.33 3.27 4.23
N ALA A 160 -11.20 1.99 3.84
CA ALA A 160 -12.30 1.23 3.27
C ALA A 160 -13.45 1.01 4.28
N SER A 161 -13.11 0.71 5.55
CA SER A 161 -14.08 0.56 6.63
C SER A 161 -14.82 1.88 6.91
N ASP A 162 -14.08 2.98 7.06
CA ASP A 162 -14.64 4.31 7.32
C ASP A 162 -15.57 4.76 6.15
N ALA A 163 -15.21 4.41 4.91
CA ALA A 163 -16.03 4.69 3.74
C ALA A 163 -17.34 3.86 3.73
N GLN A 164 -17.27 2.59 4.13
CA GLN A 164 -18.48 1.75 4.27
C GLN A 164 -19.39 2.24 5.40
N ASP A 165 -18.82 2.65 6.52
CA ASP A 165 -19.58 3.23 7.63
C ASP A 165 -20.27 4.53 7.20
N GLY A 166 -19.65 5.30 6.31
CA GLY A 166 -20.24 6.50 5.69
C GLY A 166 -21.51 6.21 4.88
N LEU A 167 -21.70 4.98 4.38
CA LEU A 167 -22.93 4.59 3.64
C LEU A 167 -24.21 4.67 4.50
N ALA A 168 -24.08 4.54 5.82
CA ALA A 168 -25.22 4.71 6.72
C ALA A 168 -25.85 6.12 6.63
N ASN A 169 -25.05 7.14 6.29
CA ASN A 169 -25.56 8.48 6.04
C ASN A 169 -26.46 8.53 4.79
N LEU A 170 -26.17 7.72 3.77
CA LEU A 170 -26.97 7.62 2.54
C LEU A 170 -28.33 6.94 2.77
N ASP A 171 -28.44 6.09 3.78
CA ASP A 171 -29.74 5.55 4.20
C ASP A 171 -30.62 6.65 4.81
N GLY A 172 -29.99 7.60 5.51
CA GLY A 172 -30.64 8.82 5.97
C GLY A 172 -31.20 9.66 4.82
N VAL A 173 -30.43 9.81 3.73
CA VAL A 173 -30.91 10.50 2.49
C VAL A 173 -32.13 9.82 1.95
N THR A 174 -32.08 8.50 1.76
CA THR A 174 -33.24 7.73 1.23
C THR A 174 -34.48 7.90 2.09
N SER A 175 -34.34 7.82 3.41
CA SER A 175 -35.42 8.01 4.37
C SER A 175 -36.06 9.40 4.28
N GLN A 176 -35.24 10.46 4.14
CA GLN A 176 -35.76 11.83 3.99
C GLN A 176 -36.45 12.03 2.65
N LEU A 177 -35.96 11.45 1.56
CA LEU A 177 -36.57 11.53 0.24
C LEU A 177 -37.92 10.76 0.20
N ASP A 178 -38.00 9.59 0.83
CA ASP A 178 -39.26 8.86 0.98
C ASP A 178 -40.27 9.67 1.80
N ALA A 179 -39.86 10.34 2.85
CA ALA A 179 -40.70 11.24 3.61
C ALA A 179 -41.12 12.47 2.78
N ALA A 180 -40.25 13.02 1.93
CA ALA A 180 -40.56 14.12 1.03
C ALA A 180 -41.67 13.75 0.03
N ARG A 181 -41.67 12.52 -0.50
CA ARG A 181 -42.70 12.03 -1.43
C ARG A 181 -44.11 12.08 -0.87
N GLY A 182 -44.27 12.07 0.46
CA GLY A 182 -45.55 12.29 1.13
C GLY A 182 -46.17 13.67 0.85
N TYR A 183 -45.39 14.59 0.29
CA TYR A 183 -45.79 15.96 -0.04
C TYR A 183 -45.80 16.25 -1.55
N ASP A 184 -45.79 15.21 -2.40
CA ASP A 184 -45.63 15.34 -3.87
C ASP A 184 -46.66 16.23 -4.52
N GLU A 185 -47.88 16.31 -3.95
CA GLU A 185 -48.98 17.19 -4.44
C GLU A 185 -48.64 18.68 -4.33
N PHE A 186 -47.68 19.06 -3.47
CA PHE A 186 -47.25 20.44 -3.26
C PHE A 186 -45.97 20.79 -4.02
N PHE A 187 -45.33 19.81 -4.70
CA PHE A 187 -44.08 19.98 -5.37
C PHE A 187 -44.20 20.54 -6.78
N THR A 188 -43.23 21.39 -7.11
CA THR A 188 -42.99 21.81 -8.49
C THR A 188 -42.25 20.71 -9.27
N ASP A 189 -42.15 20.86 -10.57
CA ASP A 189 -41.33 19.93 -11.38
C ASP A 189 -39.89 20.00 -11.01
N ASP A 190 -39.36 21.18 -10.62
CA ASP A 190 -37.97 21.33 -10.14
C ASP A 190 -37.71 20.56 -8.84
N ASP A 191 -38.69 20.52 -7.92
CA ASP A 191 -38.57 19.74 -6.67
C ASP A 191 -38.51 18.23 -6.97
N ARG A 192 -39.35 17.76 -7.90
CA ARG A 192 -39.36 16.36 -8.33
C ARG A 192 -38.06 15.96 -9.02
N ASP A 193 -37.51 16.86 -9.83
CA ASP A 193 -36.24 16.62 -10.50
C ASP A 193 -35.06 16.67 -9.51
N ALA A 194 -35.12 17.53 -8.48
CA ALA A 194 -34.15 17.54 -7.39
C ALA A 194 -34.18 16.22 -6.59
N ILE A 195 -35.37 15.70 -6.26
CA ILE A 195 -35.54 14.40 -5.59
C ILE A 195 -34.87 13.29 -6.42
N LYS A 196 -35.19 13.23 -7.73
CA LYS A 196 -34.56 12.23 -8.62
C LYS A 196 -33.02 12.38 -8.71
N ALA A 197 -32.55 13.61 -8.73
CA ALA A 197 -31.10 13.87 -8.74
C ALA A 197 -30.43 13.40 -7.44
N LEU A 198 -31.03 13.67 -6.27
CA LEU A 198 -30.58 13.21 -4.98
C LEU A 198 -30.55 11.67 -4.86
N GLU A 199 -31.61 11.01 -5.34
CA GLU A 199 -31.66 9.54 -5.39
C GLU A 199 -30.58 8.97 -6.28
N SER A 200 -30.41 9.56 -7.47
CA SER A 200 -29.34 9.17 -8.41
C SER A 200 -27.95 9.39 -7.80
N SER A 201 -27.75 10.50 -7.10
CA SER A 201 -26.50 10.82 -6.42
C SER A 201 -26.21 9.84 -5.28
N ALA A 202 -27.21 9.54 -4.44
CA ALA A 202 -27.06 8.57 -3.36
C ALA A 202 -26.74 7.15 -3.88
N ALA A 203 -27.42 6.71 -4.93
CA ALA A 203 -27.16 5.42 -5.57
C ALA A 203 -25.74 5.39 -6.19
N ALA A 204 -25.34 6.45 -6.88
CA ALA A 204 -24.02 6.55 -7.48
C ALA A 204 -22.89 6.60 -6.43
N ARG A 205 -23.11 7.25 -5.27
CA ARG A 205 -22.18 7.24 -4.14
C ARG A 205 -22.02 5.84 -3.55
N ARG A 206 -23.10 5.05 -3.43
CA ARG A 206 -22.98 3.64 -3.02
C ARG A 206 -22.12 2.83 -4.00
N ASP A 207 -22.40 2.94 -5.30
CA ASP A 207 -21.60 2.28 -6.34
C ASP A 207 -20.13 2.70 -6.28
N LEU A 208 -19.87 3.99 -6.00
CA LEU A 208 -18.53 4.56 -5.89
C LEU A 208 -17.80 3.99 -4.68
N VAL A 209 -18.42 3.97 -3.51
CA VAL A 209 -17.80 3.40 -2.30
C VAL A 209 -17.56 1.91 -2.49
N ASP A 210 -18.54 1.14 -2.99
CA ASP A 210 -18.39 -0.29 -3.21
C ASP A 210 -17.26 -0.64 -4.18
N SER A 211 -17.10 0.13 -5.24
CA SER A 211 -16.02 -0.09 -6.21
C SER A 211 -14.68 0.42 -5.70
N GLY A 212 -14.66 1.54 -5.00
CA GLY A 212 -13.47 2.12 -4.40
C GLY A 212 -12.88 1.24 -3.28
N CYS A 213 -13.73 0.72 -2.39
CA CYS A 213 -13.30 -0.22 -1.35
C CYS A 213 -12.65 -1.48 -1.94
N LYS A 214 -13.15 -1.99 -3.08
CA LYS A 214 -12.51 -3.11 -3.78
C LYS A 214 -11.12 -2.77 -4.31
N VAL A 215 -10.91 -1.55 -4.80
CA VAL A 215 -9.58 -1.09 -5.25
C VAL A 215 -8.62 -1.03 -4.06
N VAL A 216 -9.07 -0.44 -2.96
CA VAL A 216 -8.26 -0.28 -1.74
C VAL A 216 -7.94 -1.64 -1.10
N ASP A 217 -8.91 -2.57 -1.02
CA ASP A 217 -8.70 -3.94 -0.51
C ASP A 217 -7.65 -4.71 -1.33
N LEU A 218 -7.72 -4.63 -2.67
CA LEU A 218 -6.74 -5.27 -3.54
C LEU A 218 -5.34 -4.69 -3.36
N ARG A 219 -5.22 -3.37 -3.14
CA ARG A 219 -3.93 -2.73 -2.81
C ARG A 219 -3.40 -3.17 -1.45
N ALA A 220 -4.26 -3.21 -0.43
CA ALA A 220 -3.89 -3.68 0.91
C ALA A 220 -3.38 -5.12 0.88
N LYS A 221 -4.07 -6.02 0.14
CA LYS A 221 -3.63 -7.39 -0.07
C LYS A 221 -2.28 -7.49 -0.77
N ALA A 222 -2.04 -6.66 -1.79
CA ALA A 222 -0.75 -6.64 -2.46
C ALA A 222 0.39 -6.18 -1.54
N LEU A 223 0.15 -5.18 -0.66
CA LEU A 223 1.12 -4.75 0.34
C LEU A 223 1.41 -5.84 1.38
N ARG A 224 0.39 -6.56 1.86
CA ARG A 224 0.59 -7.71 2.77
C ARG A 224 1.32 -8.85 2.09
N SER A 225 0.96 -9.15 0.85
CA SER A 225 1.65 -10.17 0.05
C SER A 225 3.14 -9.83 -0.12
N ARG A 226 3.45 -8.56 -0.38
CA ARG A 226 4.84 -8.08 -0.47
C ARG A 226 5.58 -8.23 0.85
N ALA A 227 5.00 -7.78 1.95
CA ALA A 227 5.61 -7.90 3.27
C ALA A 227 5.89 -9.38 3.63
N SER A 228 4.96 -10.29 3.30
CA SER A 228 5.15 -11.73 3.52
C SER A 228 6.24 -12.32 2.60
N LEU A 229 6.40 -11.82 1.37
CA LEU A 229 7.51 -12.21 0.50
C LEU A 229 8.86 -11.72 1.06
N ASP A 230 8.94 -10.47 1.53
CA ASP A 230 10.13 -9.91 2.18
C ASP A 230 10.52 -10.73 3.43
N GLU A 231 9.54 -11.14 4.23
CA GLU A 231 9.74 -12.03 5.38
C GLU A 231 10.27 -13.41 4.93
N ALA A 232 9.71 -13.99 3.89
CA ALA A 232 10.18 -15.27 3.34
C ALA A 232 11.63 -15.20 2.87
N LEU A 233 12.00 -14.14 2.18
CA LEU A 233 13.38 -13.92 1.74
C LEU A 233 14.33 -13.63 2.91
N GLY A 234 13.86 -12.89 3.92
CA GLY A 234 14.60 -12.68 5.18
C GLY A 234 14.96 -13.99 5.86
N HIS A 235 13.97 -14.87 6.07
CA HIS A 235 14.21 -16.20 6.64
C HIS A 235 15.14 -17.06 5.77
N ALA A 236 15.09 -16.93 4.45
CA ALA A 236 16.00 -17.65 3.57
C ALA A 236 17.45 -17.17 3.71
N VAL A 237 17.67 -15.87 3.94
CA VAL A 237 19.00 -15.28 4.22
C VAL A 237 19.51 -15.72 5.60
N ASP A 238 18.65 -15.73 6.60
CA ASP A 238 19.00 -16.21 7.94
C ASP A 238 19.36 -17.71 7.91
N ALA A 239 18.68 -18.52 7.10
CA ALA A 239 19.04 -19.91 6.87
C ALA A 239 20.41 -20.07 6.23
N ASP A 240 20.80 -19.16 5.31
CA ASP A 240 22.17 -19.14 4.74
C ASP A 240 23.23 -18.87 5.81
N THR A 241 22.95 -17.96 6.72
CA THR A 241 23.83 -17.63 7.84
C THR A 241 24.04 -18.86 8.74
N GLU A 242 22.97 -19.58 9.08
CA GLU A 242 23.07 -20.82 9.88
C GLU A 242 23.85 -21.92 9.14
N VAL A 243 23.66 -22.05 7.81
CA VAL A 243 24.46 -22.98 6.99
C VAL A 243 25.94 -22.59 6.96
N GLU A 244 26.30 -21.29 6.91
CA GLU A 244 27.69 -20.83 7.01
C GLU A 244 28.32 -21.19 8.36
N GLU A 245 27.58 -21.00 9.46
CA GLU A 245 28.06 -21.38 10.80
C GLU A 245 28.17 -22.92 10.91
N SER A 246 27.29 -23.71 10.29
CA SER A 246 27.42 -25.17 10.22
C SER A 246 28.72 -25.58 9.54
N VAL A 247 29.00 -25.06 8.35
CA VAL A 247 30.22 -25.36 7.60
C VAL A 247 31.50 -24.94 8.38
N LYS A 248 31.42 -23.80 9.06
CA LYS A 248 32.52 -23.31 9.92
C LYS A 248 32.75 -24.26 11.10
N ALA A 249 31.69 -24.66 11.82
CA ALA A 249 31.77 -25.61 12.93
C ALA A 249 32.31 -26.98 12.48
N ALA A 250 31.87 -27.48 11.31
CA ALA A 250 32.40 -28.70 10.70
C ALA A 250 33.90 -28.61 10.40
N SER A 251 34.38 -27.41 9.94
CA SER A 251 35.78 -27.15 9.72
C SER A 251 36.60 -27.17 11.02
N GLU A 252 36.08 -26.54 12.06
CA GLU A 252 36.71 -26.53 13.39
C GLU A 252 36.79 -27.93 13.98
N TYR A 253 35.71 -28.71 13.83
CA TYR A 253 35.72 -30.13 14.21
C TYR A 253 36.79 -30.91 13.45
N ALA A 254 36.88 -30.73 12.13
CA ALA A 254 37.91 -31.38 11.31
C ALA A 254 39.35 -31.03 11.75
N LYS A 255 39.59 -29.80 12.18
CA LYS A 255 40.88 -29.37 12.76
C LYS A 255 41.15 -30.03 14.11
N SER A 256 40.13 -30.16 14.97
CA SER A 256 40.28 -30.75 16.29
C SER A 256 40.64 -32.25 16.25
N ILE A 257 40.02 -33.01 15.34
CA ILE A 257 40.33 -34.44 15.15
C ILE A 257 41.80 -34.68 14.76
N SER A 258 42.41 -33.73 14.05
CA SER A 258 43.84 -33.84 13.64
C SER A 258 44.84 -33.45 14.73
N GLY A 259 44.36 -32.95 15.87
CA GLY A 259 45.19 -32.42 16.97
C GLY A 259 44.99 -33.11 18.33
N GLN A 260 44.72 -34.39 18.40
CA GLN A 260 44.61 -35.24 19.63
C GLN A 260 43.53 -34.83 20.67
N ASN A 261 42.77 -33.77 20.50
CA ASN A 261 41.71 -33.33 21.42
C ASN A 261 40.36 -33.27 20.74
N SER A 262 39.82 -34.39 20.25
CA SER A 262 38.46 -34.40 19.68
C SER A 262 37.45 -34.52 20.82
N SER A 263 36.80 -33.43 21.17
CA SER A 263 35.63 -33.46 22.05
C SER A 263 34.39 -33.81 21.24
N VAL A 264 33.61 -34.80 21.72
CA VAL A 264 32.34 -35.23 21.09
C VAL A 264 31.33 -34.05 20.98
N LYS A 265 31.43 -33.05 21.84
CA LYS A 265 30.62 -31.83 21.81
C LYS A 265 30.76 -31.05 20.49
N HIS A 266 31.94 -31.04 19.87
CA HIS A 266 32.14 -30.32 18.61
C HIS A 266 31.50 -30.99 17.40
N ALA A 267 31.19 -32.30 17.46
CA ALA A 267 30.57 -33.03 16.36
C ALA A 267 29.10 -32.80 16.23
N THR A 268 28.41 -32.28 17.28
CA THR A 268 26.97 -32.02 17.28
C THR A 268 26.61 -30.62 16.77
N VAL A 269 27.55 -29.65 16.89
CA VAL A 269 27.29 -28.22 16.57
C VAL A 269 26.89 -28.01 15.12
N PRO A 270 27.52 -28.61 14.10
CA PRO A 270 27.08 -28.46 12.71
C PRO A 270 25.61 -28.91 12.52
N VAL A 271 25.26 -30.08 13.04
CA VAL A 271 23.87 -30.62 12.93
C VAL A 271 22.85 -29.71 13.62
N GLU A 272 23.21 -28.99 14.68
CA GLU A 272 22.32 -28.04 15.36
C GLU A 272 22.08 -26.81 14.48
N HIS A 273 23.11 -26.28 13.81
CA HIS A 273 22.98 -25.19 12.84
C HIS A 273 22.15 -25.60 11.63
N ASP A 274 22.36 -26.81 11.09
CA ASP A 274 21.56 -27.33 9.97
C ASP A 274 20.08 -27.41 10.33
N LYS A 275 19.74 -27.87 11.54
CA LYS A 275 18.35 -27.92 12.01
C LYS A 275 17.72 -26.54 12.12
N LYS A 276 18.49 -25.53 12.56
CA LYS A 276 18.01 -24.16 12.60
C LYS A 276 17.78 -23.63 11.18
N ALA A 277 18.71 -23.87 10.27
CA ALA A 277 18.58 -23.49 8.87
C ALA A 277 17.32 -24.12 8.24
N ALA A 278 17.08 -25.40 8.48
CA ALA A 278 15.86 -26.09 8.01
C ALA A 278 14.59 -25.47 8.61
N GLY A 279 14.61 -25.11 9.89
CA GLY A 279 13.49 -24.44 10.57
C GLY A 279 13.19 -23.06 9.96
N LEU A 280 14.22 -22.27 9.66
CA LEU A 280 14.11 -20.98 9.00
C LEU A 280 13.55 -21.11 7.57
N LEU A 281 13.99 -22.12 6.81
CA LEU A 281 13.40 -22.38 5.49
C LEU A 281 11.93 -22.82 5.54
N GLN A 282 11.53 -23.52 6.58
CA GLN A 282 10.12 -23.84 6.77
C GLN A 282 9.31 -22.56 7.06
N GLN A 283 9.86 -21.62 7.86
CA GLN A 283 9.25 -20.31 8.06
C GLN A 283 9.18 -19.52 6.76
N ALA A 284 10.25 -19.50 5.96
CA ALA A 284 10.26 -18.88 4.64
C ALA A 284 9.17 -19.44 3.72
N THR A 285 9.01 -20.76 3.68
CA THR A 285 7.95 -21.39 2.89
C THR A 285 6.56 -21.00 3.37
N THR A 286 6.36 -20.96 4.69
CA THR A 286 5.08 -20.55 5.29
C THR A 286 4.76 -19.09 4.94
N ALA A 287 5.72 -18.17 5.04
CA ALA A 287 5.54 -16.77 4.68
C ALA A 287 5.24 -16.61 3.17
N LEU A 288 5.92 -17.36 2.30
CA LEU A 288 5.61 -17.40 0.87
C LEU A 288 4.19 -17.89 0.58
N ASP A 289 3.70 -18.89 1.30
CA ASP A 289 2.32 -19.38 1.16
C ASP A 289 1.29 -18.31 1.59
N VAL A 290 1.61 -17.49 2.59
CA VAL A 290 0.80 -16.32 2.96
C VAL A 290 0.80 -15.30 1.80
N ALA A 291 1.97 -14.96 1.25
CA ALA A 291 2.07 -14.04 0.12
C ALA A 291 1.21 -14.48 -1.07
N LYS A 292 1.26 -15.76 -1.43
CA LYS A 292 0.45 -16.37 -2.50
C LYS A 292 -1.04 -16.30 -2.24
N LYS A 293 -1.45 -16.49 -1.00
CA LYS A 293 -2.86 -16.42 -0.60
C LYS A 293 -3.40 -15.00 -0.69
N GLU A 294 -2.63 -14.01 -0.29
CA GLU A 294 -3.01 -12.60 -0.34
C GLU A 294 -3.11 -12.10 -1.79
N CYS A 295 -2.17 -12.48 -2.66
CA CYS A 295 -2.13 -12.01 -4.05
C CYS A 295 -1.95 -13.17 -5.05
N PRO A 296 -3.00 -13.97 -5.30
CA PRO A 296 -2.93 -15.18 -6.14
C PRO A 296 -2.69 -14.89 -7.64
N SER A 297 -2.79 -13.64 -8.05
CA SER A 297 -2.53 -13.21 -9.44
C SER A 297 -1.04 -13.10 -9.76
N ILE A 298 -0.17 -13.10 -8.74
CA ILE A 298 1.28 -13.06 -8.89
C ILE A 298 1.82 -14.48 -9.04
N ASP A 299 2.73 -14.66 -9.99
CA ASP A 299 3.47 -15.91 -10.16
C ASP A 299 4.67 -15.99 -9.22
N PHE A 300 4.52 -16.75 -8.13
CA PHE A 300 5.58 -17.00 -7.16
C PHE A 300 6.40 -18.26 -7.45
N SER A 301 6.25 -18.93 -8.60
CA SER A 301 6.87 -20.22 -8.94
C SER A 301 8.41 -20.20 -8.86
N ALA A 302 9.03 -19.08 -9.20
CA ALA A 302 10.47 -18.91 -9.09
C ALA A 302 10.95 -18.95 -7.62
N TYR A 303 10.21 -18.28 -6.72
CA TYR A 303 10.50 -18.28 -5.28
C TYR A 303 10.27 -19.67 -4.66
N GLU A 304 9.19 -20.35 -5.02
CA GLU A 304 8.92 -21.73 -4.59
C GLU A 304 10.06 -22.67 -5.01
N THR A 305 10.48 -22.56 -6.26
CA THR A 305 11.58 -23.37 -6.80
C THR A 305 12.88 -23.12 -6.05
N TYR A 306 13.19 -21.85 -5.77
CA TYR A 306 14.37 -21.45 -5.00
C TYR A 306 14.34 -22.05 -3.59
N LEU A 307 13.27 -21.80 -2.81
CA LEU A 307 13.16 -22.30 -1.43
C LEU A 307 13.19 -23.83 -1.37
N LYS A 308 12.53 -24.50 -2.32
CA LYS A 308 12.57 -25.97 -2.42
C LYS A 308 13.99 -26.48 -2.65
N LYS A 309 14.71 -25.93 -3.64
CA LYS A 309 16.08 -26.35 -3.93
C LYS A 309 17.04 -26.10 -2.77
N LYS A 310 16.85 -24.98 -2.09
CA LYS A 310 17.60 -24.66 -0.90
C LYS A 310 17.30 -25.65 0.25
N GLY A 311 16.06 -26.04 0.44
CA GLY A 311 15.66 -27.07 1.41
C GLY A 311 16.31 -28.43 1.13
N GLU A 312 16.28 -28.87 -0.14
CA GLU A 312 16.93 -30.10 -0.57
C GLU A 312 18.45 -30.08 -0.28
N ALA A 313 19.11 -28.93 -0.47
CA ALA A 313 20.53 -28.76 -0.16
C ALA A 313 20.82 -28.83 1.35
N ILE A 314 20.03 -28.13 2.18
CA ILE A 314 20.20 -28.13 3.65
C ILE A 314 19.93 -29.51 4.24
N GLU A 315 18.92 -30.23 3.75
CA GLU A 315 18.65 -31.61 4.16
C GLU A 315 19.88 -32.50 3.88
N LYS A 316 20.46 -32.36 2.68
CA LYS A 316 21.66 -33.10 2.30
C LYS A 316 22.88 -32.73 3.13
N LEU A 317 23.05 -31.44 3.50
CA LEU A 317 24.11 -30.99 4.41
C LEU A 317 23.95 -31.64 5.79
N THR A 318 22.72 -31.70 6.30
CA THR A 318 22.41 -32.38 7.57
C THR A 318 22.84 -33.85 7.52
N GLU A 319 22.59 -34.56 6.42
CA GLU A 319 23.05 -35.94 6.24
C GLU A 319 24.59 -36.06 6.24
N VAL A 320 25.29 -35.10 5.59
CA VAL A 320 26.77 -35.01 5.61
C VAL A 320 27.28 -34.90 7.04
N ASP A 321 26.76 -33.95 7.82
CA ASP A 321 27.23 -33.69 9.17
C ASP A 321 26.90 -34.79 10.16
N GLN A 322 25.75 -35.45 9.96
CA GLN A 322 25.42 -36.68 10.69
C GLN A 322 26.37 -37.84 10.38
N ALA A 323 26.80 -38.00 9.11
CA ALA A 323 27.78 -39.02 8.74
C ALA A 323 29.16 -38.71 9.34
N ILE A 324 29.57 -37.44 9.37
CA ILE A 324 30.81 -36.97 10.02
C ILE A 324 30.72 -37.25 11.54
N GLN A 325 29.61 -36.98 12.19
CA GLN A 325 29.38 -37.25 13.60
C GLN A 325 29.54 -38.75 13.94
N LYS A 326 29.01 -39.59 13.04
CA LYS A 326 29.13 -41.05 13.15
C LYS A 326 30.51 -41.60 12.74
N LYS A 327 31.43 -40.72 12.31
CA LYS A 327 32.75 -41.05 11.74
C LYS A 327 32.69 -41.89 10.46
N ASP A 328 31.57 -41.87 9.75
CA ASP A 328 31.42 -42.51 8.45
C ASP A 328 31.88 -41.57 7.34
N TYR A 329 33.17 -41.43 7.20
CA TYR A 329 33.76 -40.47 6.30
C TYR A 329 33.65 -40.87 4.82
N GLU A 330 33.43 -42.15 4.52
CA GLU A 330 33.18 -42.60 3.15
C GLU A 330 31.78 -42.16 2.69
N LYS A 331 30.79 -42.35 3.54
CA LYS A 331 29.44 -41.88 3.29
C LYS A 331 29.39 -40.35 3.20
N ALA A 332 30.02 -39.65 4.13
CA ALA A 332 30.11 -38.19 4.11
C ALA A 332 30.71 -37.67 2.79
N ALA A 333 31.77 -38.34 2.25
CA ALA A 333 32.35 -37.95 0.98
C ALA A 333 31.38 -38.03 -0.21
N LYS A 334 30.57 -39.07 -0.27
CA LYS A 334 29.54 -39.21 -1.30
C LYS A 334 28.46 -38.15 -1.16
N LEU A 335 27.97 -37.92 0.04
CA LEU A 335 26.94 -36.94 0.35
C LEU A 335 27.36 -35.48 0.08
N VAL A 336 28.63 -35.13 0.29
CA VAL A 336 29.16 -33.79 -0.07
C VAL A 336 29.06 -33.52 -1.58
N VAL A 337 29.26 -34.53 -2.42
CA VAL A 337 29.12 -34.35 -3.87
C VAL A 337 27.65 -34.06 -4.24
N GLU A 338 26.72 -34.76 -3.59
CA GLU A 338 25.28 -34.53 -3.77
C GLU A 338 24.86 -33.17 -3.23
N TYR A 339 25.33 -32.79 -2.03
CA TYR A 339 25.10 -31.47 -1.44
C TYR A 339 25.58 -30.36 -2.38
N ASN A 340 26.83 -30.42 -2.86
CA ASN A 340 27.36 -29.42 -3.76
C ASN A 340 26.53 -29.25 -5.04
N LYS A 341 25.98 -30.37 -5.58
CA LYS A 341 25.11 -30.31 -6.75
C LYS A 341 23.80 -29.58 -6.42
N LEU A 342 23.15 -29.91 -5.29
CA LEU A 342 21.90 -29.28 -4.87
C LEU A 342 22.10 -27.81 -4.51
N ASP A 343 23.22 -27.45 -3.89
CA ASP A 343 23.57 -26.07 -3.59
C ASP A 343 23.78 -25.25 -4.89
N ASP A 344 24.47 -25.85 -5.92
CA ASP A 344 24.59 -25.23 -7.25
C ASP A 344 23.20 -25.06 -7.93
N GLU A 345 22.27 -26.02 -7.73
CA GLU A 345 20.88 -25.91 -8.25
C GLU A 345 20.10 -24.82 -7.54
N ALA A 346 20.24 -24.68 -6.22
CA ALA A 346 19.65 -23.60 -5.44
C ALA A 346 20.17 -22.22 -5.86
N ALA A 347 21.49 -22.11 -6.09
CA ALA A 347 22.11 -20.88 -6.57
C ALA A 347 21.62 -20.49 -7.98
N LYS A 348 21.39 -21.46 -8.87
CA LYS A 348 20.78 -21.21 -10.19
C LYS A 348 19.33 -20.77 -10.07
N ALA A 349 18.56 -21.37 -9.16
CA ALA A 349 17.18 -20.96 -8.90
C ALA A 349 17.13 -19.53 -8.33
N ALA A 350 18.06 -19.14 -7.45
CA ALA A 350 18.18 -17.78 -6.96
C ALA A 350 18.43 -16.74 -8.08
N GLN A 351 19.18 -17.12 -9.13
CA GLN A 351 19.40 -16.24 -10.30
C GLN A 351 18.16 -16.07 -11.18
N GLN A 352 17.13 -16.90 -11.02
CA GLN A 352 15.87 -16.81 -11.74
C GLN A 352 14.82 -15.96 -10.99
N LEU A 353 15.12 -15.51 -9.78
CA LEU A 353 14.24 -14.62 -9.04
C LEU A 353 14.06 -13.31 -9.79
N PRO A 354 12.86 -12.71 -9.78
CA PRO A 354 12.62 -11.40 -10.37
C PRO A 354 13.59 -10.36 -9.80
N THR A 355 14.12 -9.52 -10.66
CA THR A 355 15.07 -8.46 -10.26
C THR A 355 14.39 -7.18 -9.82
N ASP A 356 13.11 -7.03 -10.14
CA ASP A 356 12.27 -5.87 -9.83
C ASP A 356 10.93 -6.36 -9.28
N GLU A 357 10.88 -6.47 -7.95
CA GLU A 357 9.66 -6.87 -7.22
C GLU A 357 8.60 -5.77 -7.27
N ASP A 358 9.00 -4.49 -7.29
CA ASP A 358 8.07 -3.37 -7.40
C ASP A 358 7.29 -3.45 -8.70
N GLN A 359 7.94 -3.82 -9.79
CA GLN A 359 7.28 -4.01 -11.08
C GLN A 359 6.33 -5.23 -11.06
N LEU A 360 6.73 -6.31 -10.39
CA LEU A 360 5.90 -7.51 -10.25
C LEU A 360 4.59 -7.20 -9.52
N PHE A 361 4.67 -6.52 -8.37
CA PHE A 361 3.50 -6.16 -7.58
C PHE A 361 2.66 -5.07 -8.23
N SER A 362 3.27 -4.03 -8.82
CA SER A 362 2.54 -2.95 -9.48
C SER A 362 1.75 -3.45 -10.69
N ALA A 363 2.32 -4.34 -11.50
CA ALA A 363 1.62 -4.94 -12.64
C ALA A 363 0.42 -5.81 -12.21
N ALA A 364 0.56 -6.56 -11.12
CA ALA A 364 -0.54 -7.34 -10.56
C ALA A 364 -1.66 -6.45 -10.03
N VAL A 365 -1.32 -5.42 -9.24
CA VAL A 365 -2.29 -4.45 -8.72
C VAL A 365 -3.02 -3.73 -9.86
N GLU A 366 -2.31 -3.25 -10.88
CA GLU A 366 -2.91 -2.59 -12.04
C GLU A 366 -3.93 -3.51 -12.73
N LYS A 367 -3.55 -4.76 -12.97
CA LYS A 367 -4.41 -5.76 -13.60
C LYS A 367 -5.65 -6.06 -12.77
N ASP A 368 -5.47 -6.32 -11.47
CA ASP A 368 -6.54 -6.77 -10.58
C ASP A 368 -7.51 -5.64 -10.22
N THR A 369 -7.01 -4.42 -10.08
CA THR A 369 -7.84 -3.24 -9.76
C THR A 369 -8.56 -2.65 -10.96
N LYS A 370 -8.11 -2.92 -12.20
CA LYS A 370 -8.62 -2.27 -13.41
C LYS A 370 -10.15 -2.22 -13.50
N LYS A 371 -10.81 -3.37 -13.34
CA LYS A 371 -12.28 -3.45 -13.43
C LYS A 371 -12.97 -2.62 -12.35
N SER A 372 -12.47 -2.65 -11.13
CA SER A 372 -13.03 -1.91 -10.00
C SER A 372 -12.75 -0.41 -10.16
N LEU A 373 -11.59 -0.03 -10.69
CA LEU A 373 -11.23 1.35 -10.97
C LEU A 373 -12.08 1.94 -12.11
N ASP A 374 -12.36 1.17 -13.17
CA ASP A 374 -13.27 1.58 -14.25
C ASP A 374 -14.70 1.79 -13.71
N ALA A 375 -15.17 0.90 -12.82
CA ALA A 375 -16.47 1.05 -12.16
C ALA A 375 -16.51 2.27 -11.23
N TYR A 376 -15.46 2.50 -10.47
CA TYR A 376 -15.27 3.67 -9.61
C TYR A 376 -15.35 4.97 -10.40
N ASN A 377 -14.59 5.09 -11.48
CA ASN A 377 -14.58 6.28 -12.33
C ASN A 377 -15.96 6.56 -12.94
N LYS A 378 -16.65 5.50 -13.40
CA LYS A 378 -18.00 5.64 -13.93
C LYS A 378 -19.01 6.09 -12.86
N ALA A 379 -18.90 5.58 -11.64
CA ALA A 379 -19.74 5.99 -10.52
C ALA A 379 -19.43 7.45 -10.15
N PHE A 380 -18.17 7.86 -10.17
CA PHE A 380 -17.73 9.23 -9.91
C PHE A 380 -18.33 10.23 -10.91
N GLU A 381 -18.34 9.90 -12.23
CA GLU A 381 -18.99 10.72 -13.24
C GLU A 381 -20.50 10.87 -12.98
N LYS A 382 -21.17 9.79 -12.55
CA LYS A 382 -22.59 9.86 -12.21
C LYS A 382 -22.88 10.73 -10.98
N VAL A 383 -22.04 10.65 -9.94
CA VAL A 383 -22.10 11.52 -8.76
C VAL A 383 -21.99 12.98 -9.20
N ALA A 384 -20.95 13.30 -9.99
CA ALA A 384 -20.73 14.67 -10.46
C ALA A 384 -21.92 15.22 -11.28
N ALA A 385 -22.50 14.40 -12.16
CA ALA A 385 -23.64 14.78 -12.98
C ALA A 385 -24.94 14.99 -12.14
N ALA A 386 -25.16 14.15 -11.12
CA ALA A 386 -26.30 14.28 -10.24
C ALA A 386 -26.16 15.48 -9.30
N ASP A 387 -24.97 15.69 -8.74
CA ASP A 387 -24.68 16.83 -7.86
C ASP A 387 -24.75 18.17 -8.60
N ALA A 388 -24.45 18.22 -9.90
CA ALA A 388 -24.66 19.40 -10.72
C ALA A 388 -26.13 19.81 -10.76
N LYS A 389 -27.06 18.85 -10.90
CA LYS A 389 -28.49 19.13 -10.85
C LYS A 389 -29.00 19.58 -9.48
N VAL A 390 -28.45 19.00 -8.41
CA VAL A 390 -28.77 19.42 -7.04
C VAL A 390 -28.30 20.86 -6.79
N ARG A 391 -27.14 21.25 -7.30
CA ARG A 391 -26.62 22.63 -7.25
C ARG A 391 -27.51 23.60 -8.01
N GLU A 392 -27.93 23.22 -9.21
CA GLU A 392 -28.87 24.01 -10.02
C GLU A 392 -30.15 24.28 -9.26
N TYR A 393 -30.73 23.26 -8.63
CA TYR A 393 -31.91 23.39 -7.78
C TYR A 393 -31.68 24.34 -6.59
N GLN A 394 -30.48 24.32 -5.98
CA GLN A 394 -30.11 25.22 -4.90
C GLN A 394 -29.83 26.67 -5.36
N GLY A 395 -29.80 26.93 -6.67
CA GLY A 395 -29.45 28.24 -7.23
C GLY A 395 -27.94 28.57 -7.14
N VAL A 396 -27.11 27.57 -6.89
CA VAL A 396 -25.66 27.73 -6.85
C VAL A 396 -25.14 27.62 -8.29
N GLN A 397 -24.82 28.76 -8.91
CA GLN A 397 -24.21 28.79 -10.25
C GLN A 397 -22.83 28.09 -10.18
N SER A 398 -22.57 27.21 -11.14
CA SER A 398 -21.23 26.64 -11.32
C SER A 398 -20.27 27.78 -11.63
N GLY A 399 -19.27 27.99 -10.75
CA GLY A 399 -18.34 29.12 -10.83
C GLY A 399 -17.35 29.00 -12.00
N GLU A 400 -17.85 28.94 -13.24
CA GLU A 400 -17.00 29.10 -14.43
C GLU A 400 -16.67 30.57 -14.74
N ASP A 401 -17.29 31.54 -14.05
CA ASP A 401 -17.08 32.97 -14.30
C ASP A 401 -16.04 33.63 -13.39
N SER A 402 -15.22 32.88 -12.65
CA SER A 402 -14.17 33.48 -11.78
C SER A 402 -12.76 33.46 -12.37
N ALA A 403 -12.62 33.21 -13.67
CA ALA A 403 -11.35 33.31 -14.40
C ALA A 403 -11.49 34.21 -15.63
N ALA A 404 -11.80 35.51 -15.39
CA ALA A 404 -11.64 36.57 -16.38
C ALA A 404 -10.66 37.61 -15.84
#